data_cb712cd30b589db91bb9d24ae2d4eafb
#
_entry.id   cb712cd30b589db91bb9d24ae2d4eafb
#
_cell.length_a   1.000
_cell.length_b   1.000
_cell.length_c   1.000
_cell.angle_alpha   90.00
_cell.angle_beta   90.00
_cell.angle_gamma   90.00
#
_symmetry.space_group_name_H-M   'P 1'
#
loop_
_entity.id
_entity.type
_entity.pdbx_description
1 polymer ?
#
loop_
_entity_poly.entity_id
_entity_poly.type
_entity_poly.pdbx_seq_one_letter_code
_entity_poly.pdbx_strand_id
1 'polypeptide(L)'
;MKHPLNSQTCLPRRLFRSAPLLASALLLATPGCRDAAMATSPVADDHAGHGHDHAEAAVARDDHAGHDHAVDAPADDDHAGHDHGGGESADDHADEIRLSAESIAQFGIEVTPAEVRVLEEMTTAPARIGFNTEAMSHITSLVTGRVAEIPVKLGDVVNAGDPLLRIESPELGRLQGELLAADAAAAAARPAVELARDGYERAQRLFDTAGGITLNQVQERESALRAAERELTAVDSEAAAAENALRLLGMDDDALQALRETRRVDPMHTVLAPLAGTVVERAVTLGEAVEPGDDRLLVVADLSTVWVHADVAESRLDRLGVGASAELTVPALGGRSFTGTVTYVDPRVDPRTRTARLRIEVDNADAGGELRPGMFADALLRPVESDRDAGVLSVPEAAVHTTEGEPSVFVPVPGEARTFVRRGIRVGRSVGGHVPVLDGLEPGDAVVTRGSFLLKADLGKAGAAHEH
;
A
#
# COMPACT_ATOMS: atom_id res chain seq x y z
N MET A 1 -7.85 -17.12 55.55
CA MET A 1 -6.66 -17.22 56.42
C MET A 1 -5.42 -17.09 55.55
N LYS A 2 -4.65 -16.02 55.84
CA LYS A 2 -3.24 -15.81 55.53
C LYS A 2 -2.77 -15.66 54.07
N HIS A 3 -2.68 -14.41 53.61
CA HIS A 3 -1.56 -13.90 52.84
C HIS A 3 -0.26 -13.99 53.68
N PRO A 4 0.99 -13.98 53.05
CA PRO A 4 1.60 -12.73 52.66
C PRO A 4 2.65 -12.73 51.51
N LEU A 5 2.91 -11.49 50.97
CA LEU A 5 4.18 -10.80 50.68
C LEU A 5 4.94 -11.21 49.39
N ASN A 6 4.92 -10.40 48.33
CA ASN A 6 5.69 -9.16 48.01
C ASN A 6 7.24 -9.32 48.09
N SER A 7 7.90 -9.34 46.92
CA SER A 7 9.26 -8.84 46.78
C SER A 7 9.50 -8.30 45.36
N GLN A 8 9.54 -6.96 45.29
CA GLN A 8 10.11 -6.18 44.20
C GLN A 8 11.62 -6.36 44.20
N THR A 9 12.21 -6.63 43.06
CA THR A 9 13.66 -6.48 42.86
C THR A 9 13.89 -5.51 41.70
N CYS A 10 14.45 -4.35 42.10
CA CYS A 10 15.03 -3.32 41.26
C CYS A 10 16.20 -3.85 40.45
N LEU A 11 16.28 -3.53 39.17
CA LEU A 11 17.46 -3.66 38.33
C LEU A 11 18.05 -2.26 38.05
N PRO A 12 19.36 -2.09 38.09
CA PRO A 12 20.00 -0.79 37.88
C PRO A 12 20.24 -0.51 36.40
N ARG A 13 19.95 0.73 36.01
CA ARG A 13 20.33 1.37 34.75
C ARG A 13 21.87 1.42 34.62
N ARG A 14 22.40 0.87 33.52
CA ARG A 14 23.76 1.14 33.06
C ARG A 14 23.77 2.21 31.98
N LEU A 15 24.43 3.30 32.27
CA LEU A 15 24.83 4.39 31.38
C LEU A 15 25.82 3.87 30.32
N PHE A 16 25.53 4.10 29.06
CA PHE A 16 26.49 3.97 27.96
C PHE A 16 27.17 5.33 27.75
N ARG A 17 28.46 5.35 27.95
CA ARG A 17 29.39 6.43 27.60
C ARG A 17 29.80 6.27 26.15
N SER A 18 29.60 7.33 25.39
CA SER A 18 30.11 7.56 24.04
C SER A 18 31.62 7.82 24.07
N ALA A 19 32.36 7.24 23.13
CA ALA A 19 33.75 7.63 22.80
C ALA A 19 33.86 7.82 21.28
N PRO A 20 34.68 8.77 20.79
CA PRO A 20 34.65 9.23 19.41
C PRO A 20 35.62 8.48 18.50
N LEU A 21 35.20 8.36 17.21
CA LEU A 21 35.98 7.83 16.10
C LEU A 21 37.00 8.86 15.62
N LEU A 22 38.26 8.45 15.60
CA LEU A 22 39.38 9.11 14.90
C LEU A 22 39.40 8.60 13.45
N ALA A 23 39.28 9.55 12.52
CA ALA A 23 39.52 9.35 11.10
C ALA A 23 41.03 9.35 10.82
N SER A 24 41.53 8.32 10.14
CA SER A 24 42.87 8.34 9.50
C SER A 24 42.69 8.10 8.01
N ALA A 25 42.94 9.16 7.26
CA ALA A 25 43.10 9.14 5.82
C ALA A 25 44.49 8.56 5.46
N LEU A 26 44.50 7.62 4.50
CA LEU A 26 45.75 7.21 3.84
C LEU A 26 45.54 7.30 2.34
N LEU A 27 46.18 8.33 1.76
CA LEU A 27 46.41 8.46 0.30
C LEU A 27 47.54 7.50 -0.08
N LEU A 28 47.35 6.75 -1.18
CA LEU A 28 48.45 6.27 -2.00
C LEU A 28 48.03 6.13 -3.48
N ALA A 29 48.60 6.95 -4.24
CA ALA A 29 49.05 7.08 -5.59
C ALA A 29 48.89 5.91 -6.57
N THR A 30 48.43 6.29 -7.78
CA THR A 30 48.55 5.58 -9.06
C THR A 30 49.95 5.78 -9.67
N PRO A 31 50.39 4.87 -10.57
CA PRO A 31 50.65 5.22 -11.96
C PRO A 31 50.11 4.13 -12.90
N GLY A 32 49.54 4.33 -14.10
CA GLY A 32 49.98 5.14 -15.21
C GLY A 32 50.32 4.27 -16.40
N CYS A 33 49.61 4.46 -17.54
CA CYS A 33 49.96 4.18 -18.97
C CYS A 33 49.90 2.70 -19.43
N ARG A 34 49.26 2.35 -20.56
CA ARG A 34 49.39 2.81 -21.95
C ARG A 34 48.40 2.10 -22.88
N ASP A 35 47.83 2.86 -23.78
CA ASP A 35 47.47 2.64 -25.19
C ASP A 35 47.52 1.25 -25.82
N ALA A 36 46.40 0.86 -26.45
CA ALA A 36 46.42 0.33 -27.82
C ALA A 36 45.03 0.53 -28.48
N ALA A 37 45.00 1.38 -29.46
CA ALA A 37 43.93 1.54 -30.43
C ALA A 37 43.98 0.42 -31.48
N MET A 38 42.79 0.01 -31.96
CA MET A 38 42.52 -0.43 -33.34
C MET A 38 41.02 -0.43 -33.57
N ALA A 39 40.60 0.43 -34.28
CA ALA A 39 39.91 0.70 -35.52
C ALA A 39 39.41 -0.54 -36.26
N THR A 40 38.10 -0.56 -36.54
CA THR A 40 37.54 -0.85 -37.86
C THR A 40 36.10 -0.34 -37.94
N SER A 41 35.89 0.53 -38.92
CA SER A 41 34.60 1.01 -39.43
C SER A 41 34.11 0.08 -40.58
N PRO A 42 33.13 0.43 -41.40
CA PRO A 42 31.70 0.25 -41.23
C PRO A 42 31.11 -0.61 -42.37
N VAL A 43 29.90 -1.07 -42.25
CA VAL A 43 29.12 -1.52 -43.42
C VAL A 43 27.82 -0.73 -43.46
N ALA A 44 27.70 0.05 -44.52
CA ALA A 44 26.46 0.67 -44.98
C ALA A 44 25.62 -0.37 -45.72
N ASP A 45 24.33 -0.29 -45.54
CA ASP A 45 23.38 -0.67 -46.58
C ASP A 45 22.17 0.24 -46.59
N ASP A 46 21.98 0.79 -47.76
CA ASP A 46 20.89 1.64 -48.24
C ASP A 46 19.54 0.94 -48.21
N HIS A 47 18.51 1.65 -47.82
CA HIS A 47 17.25 1.65 -48.55
C HIS A 47 16.51 2.98 -48.43
N ALA A 48 16.32 3.59 -49.61
CA ALA A 48 15.40 4.65 -50.01
C ALA A 48 14.05 4.61 -49.26
N GLY A 49 13.47 5.68 -48.75
CA GLY A 49 13.05 6.88 -49.45
C GLY A 49 11.55 6.85 -49.70
N HIS A 50 10.77 7.58 -48.91
CA HIS A 50 9.53 8.22 -49.35
C HIS A 50 9.29 9.45 -48.50
N GLY A 51 9.50 10.62 -49.09
CA GLY A 51 9.12 11.90 -48.58
C GLY A 51 7.60 12.13 -48.76
N HIS A 52 7.03 12.79 -47.79
CA HIS A 52 5.82 13.59 -47.97
C HIS A 52 6.02 14.93 -47.29
N ASP A 53 6.28 15.93 -48.16
CA ASP A 53 6.13 17.34 -47.87
C ASP A 53 4.68 17.63 -47.49
N HIS A 54 4.48 18.32 -46.39
CA HIS A 54 3.33 19.20 -46.24
C HIS A 54 3.79 20.53 -45.63
N ALA A 55 3.51 21.53 -46.44
CA ALA A 55 3.78 22.92 -46.37
C ALA A 55 3.37 23.60 -45.05
N GLU A 56 4.23 24.50 -44.61
CA GLU A 56 3.93 25.62 -43.76
C GLU A 56 2.86 26.52 -44.41
N ALA A 57 1.84 26.87 -43.61
CA ALA A 57 0.99 28.00 -43.91
C ALA A 57 1.11 29.00 -42.74
N ALA A 58 1.91 30.00 -42.99
CA ALA A 58 1.94 31.26 -42.24
C ALA A 58 0.61 31.98 -42.40
N VAL A 59 -0.03 32.36 -41.29
CA VAL A 59 -1.14 33.33 -41.30
C VAL A 59 -0.72 34.57 -40.55
N ALA A 60 -0.87 35.66 -41.28
CA ALA A 60 -0.47 37.01 -41.00
C ALA A 60 -1.15 37.61 -39.77
N ARG A 61 -0.39 38.49 -39.11
CA ARG A 61 -0.87 39.48 -38.16
C ARG A 61 -1.59 40.59 -38.95
N ASP A 62 -2.77 40.93 -38.54
CA ASP A 62 -3.41 42.21 -38.87
C ASP A 62 -3.48 43.06 -37.59
N ASP A 63 -2.69 44.11 -37.64
CA ASP A 63 -2.77 45.26 -36.76
C ASP A 63 -3.96 46.14 -37.20
N HIS A 64 -4.88 46.43 -36.31
CA HIS A 64 -5.74 47.61 -36.48
C HIS A 64 -5.68 48.51 -35.24
N ALA A 65 -5.05 49.64 -35.50
CA ALA A 65 -4.94 50.82 -34.70
C ALA A 65 -6.32 51.50 -34.45
N GLY A 66 -6.47 51.94 -33.25
CA GLY A 66 -6.94 53.18 -32.71
C GLY A 66 -8.13 53.93 -33.33
N HIS A 67 -9.14 54.19 -32.53
CA HIS A 67 -9.86 55.45 -32.58
C HIS A 67 -10.20 55.90 -31.16
N ASP A 68 -9.46 56.94 -30.74
CA ASP A 68 -9.81 57.86 -29.67
C ASP A 68 -11.03 58.68 -30.08
N HIS A 69 -12.01 58.77 -29.23
CA HIS A 69 -12.90 59.91 -29.18
C HIS A 69 -13.06 60.39 -27.73
N ALA A 70 -12.49 61.56 -27.50
CA ALA A 70 -12.60 62.35 -26.31
C ALA A 70 -13.86 63.28 -26.40
N VAL A 71 -14.39 63.51 -25.25
CA VAL A 71 -15.02 64.74 -24.67
C VAL A 71 -16.25 65.30 -25.36
N ASP A 72 -17.30 65.43 -24.55
CA ASP A 72 -17.84 66.74 -24.12
C ASP A 72 -18.95 66.53 -23.09
N ALA A 73 -18.80 67.13 -21.92
CA ALA A 73 -19.91 67.58 -21.09
C ALA A 73 -20.21 69.04 -21.52
N PRO A 74 -21.43 69.49 -21.43
CA PRO A 74 -21.77 70.23 -20.24
C PRO A 74 -23.26 70.32 -19.80
N ALA A 75 -23.42 70.79 -18.58
CA ALA A 75 -24.38 71.74 -18.02
C ALA A 75 -25.74 71.23 -17.55
N ASP A 76 -25.82 71.30 -16.27
CA ASP A 76 -26.92 71.82 -15.42
C ASP A 76 -28.27 72.10 -16.08
N ASP A 77 -29.32 71.50 -15.51
CA ASP A 77 -30.60 72.19 -15.33
C ASP A 77 -31.30 71.66 -14.07
N ASP A 78 -31.44 72.57 -13.14
CA ASP A 78 -32.29 72.56 -11.96
C ASP A 78 -33.74 72.30 -12.35
N HIS A 79 -34.38 71.27 -11.77
CA HIS A 79 -35.81 71.33 -11.50
C HIS A 79 -36.17 70.81 -10.12
N ALA A 80 -36.65 71.73 -9.34
CA ALA A 80 -37.19 71.63 -8.00
C ALA A 80 -38.40 70.65 -7.94
N GLY A 81 -38.41 69.88 -6.88
CA GLY A 81 -39.51 69.61 -5.97
C GLY A 81 -40.82 69.03 -6.55
N HIS A 82 -41.02 67.73 -6.33
CA HIS A 82 -42.35 67.31 -5.90
C HIS A 82 -42.18 66.20 -4.83
N ASP A 83 -42.56 66.63 -3.64
CA ASP A 83 -42.86 65.84 -2.49
C ASP A 83 -44.10 65.00 -2.77
N HIS A 84 -44.00 63.70 -2.78
CA HIS A 84 -45.10 62.75 -2.67
C HIS A 84 -44.80 61.78 -1.57
N GLY A 85 -45.52 61.93 -0.51
CA GLY A 85 -45.54 61.12 0.65
C GLY A 85 -45.77 59.64 0.41
N GLY A 86 -45.25 58.88 1.34
CA GLY A 86 -45.60 57.57 1.83
C GLY A 86 -46.36 56.64 0.89
N GLY A 87 -45.65 55.74 0.21
CA GLY A 87 -46.19 54.55 -0.39
C GLY A 87 -45.43 53.36 0.16
N GLU A 88 -46.09 52.60 1.01
CA GLU A 88 -45.67 51.33 1.48
C GLU A 88 -45.25 50.44 0.29
N SER A 89 -44.14 49.77 0.42
CA SER A 89 -43.50 48.91 -0.54
C SER A 89 -44.48 47.95 -1.22
N ALA A 90 -44.77 48.20 -2.49
CA ALA A 90 -45.56 47.32 -3.37
C ALA A 90 -44.71 46.18 -4.00
N ASP A 91 -43.43 46.03 -3.60
CA ASP A 91 -42.52 45.02 -4.14
C ASP A 91 -42.55 43.70 -3.37
N ASP A 92 -43.27 43.59 -2.26
CA ASP A 92 -43.25 42.38 -1.41
C ASP A 92 -44.27 41.30 -1.82
N HIS A 93 -45.13 41.55 -2.81
CA HIS A 93 -46.20 40.63 -3.24
C HIS A 93 -45.95 39.95 -4.58
N ALA A 94 -44.87 40.22 -5.27
CA ALA A 94 -44.59 39.70 -6.59
C ALA A 94 -44.28 38.18 -6.59
N ASP A 95 -43.86 37.63 -5.45
CA ASP A 95 -43.45 36.22 -5.29
C ASP A 95 -44.50 35.33 -4.58
N GLU A 96 -45.69 35.87 -4.25
CA GLU A 96 -46.77 35.13 -3.59
C GLU A 96 -47.68 34.43 -4.60
N ILE A 97 -47.89 33.13 -4.38
CA ILE A 97 -48.76 32.29 -5.18
C ILE A 97 -49.89 31.76 -4.31
N ARG A 98 -51.13 32.06 -4.68
CA ARG A 98 -52.34 31.54 -4.01
C ARG A 98 -53.00 30.46 -4.85
N LEU A 99 -53.05 29.23 -4.35
CA LEU A 99 -53.66 28.09 -5.04
C LEU A 99 -55.11 27.83 -4.59
N SER A 100 -55.94 27.33 -5.52
CA SER A 100 -57.27 26.83 -5.17
C SER A 100 -57.16 25.51 -4.40
N ALA A 101 -58.21 25.15 -3.61
CA ALA A 101 -58.26 23.91 -2.88
C ALA A 101 -58.27 22.67 -3.88
N GLU A 102 -58.87 22.86 -5.05
CA GLU A 102 -58.89 21.87 -6.12
C GLU A 102 -57.52 21.62 -6.69
N SER A 103 -56.74 22.68 -6.94
CA SER A 103 -55.36 22.57 -7.46
C SER A 103 -54.43 21.84 -6.47
N ILE A 104 -54.53 22.15 -5.16
CA ILE A 104 -53.74 21.48 -4.11
C ILE A 104 -54.07 19.99 -4.07
N ALA A 105 -55.37 19.60 -4.13
CA ALA A 105 -55.79 18.21 -4.11
C ALA A 105 -55.42 17.47 -5.41
N GLN A 106 -55.56 18.12 -6.56
CA GLN A 106 -55.27 17.56 -7.85
C GLN A 106 -53.79 17.28 -8.08
N PHE A 107 -52.93 18.16 -7.62
CA PHE A 107 -51.46 18.09 -7.83
C PHE A 107 -50.69 17.53 -6.64
N GLY A 108 -51.38 17.19 -5.54
CA GLY A 108 -50.84 16.52 -4.38
C GLY A 108 -49.66 17.31 -3.75
N ILE A 109 -49.90 18.60 -3.42
CA ILE A 109 -48.87 19.43 -2.80
C ILE A 109 -48.55 18.87 -1.41
N GLU A 110 -47.31 18.44 -1.22
CA GLU A 110 -46.77 17.96 0.05
C GLU A 110 -45.73 18.96 0.58
N VAL A 111 -45.80 19.20 1.87
CA VAL A 111 -44.90 20.11 2.57
C VAL A 111 -44.13 19.31 3.61
N THR A 112 -42.81 19.46 3.62
CA THR A 112 -41.92 18.74 4.54
C THR A 112 -41.02 19.76 5.24
N PRO A 113 -40.74 19.60 6.54
CA PRO A 113 -39.80 20.50 7.22
C PRO A 113 -38.37 20.32 6.69
N ALA A 114 -37.63 21.41 6.64
CA ALA A 114 -36.17 21.36 6.44
C ALA A 114 -35.53 20.78 7.72
N GLU A 115 -34.80 19.72 7.56
CA GLU A 115 -34.23 18.97 8.69
C GLU A 115 -32.68 18.99 8.66
N VAL A 116 -32.09 18.98 9.85
CA VAL A 116 -30.66 18.77 9.99
C VAL A 116 -30.38 17.29 9.83
N ARG A 117 -29.66 16.93 8.80
CA ARG A 117 -29.30 15.53 8.48
C ARG A 117 -27.78 15.40 8.26
N VAL A 118 -27.24 14.26 8.62
CA VAL A 118 -25.91 13.84 8.20
C VAL A 118 -26.02 13.37 6.74
N LEU A 119 -25.37 14.09 5.83
CA LEU A 119 -25.32 13.75 4.41
C LEU A 119 -24.01 13.00 4.13
N GLU A 120 -24.07 11.66 4.13
CA GLU A 120 -22.92 10.82 3.81
C GLU A 120 -22.68 10.79 2.29
N GLU A 121 -21.60 11.37 1.84
CA GLU A 121 -21.19 11.27 0.44
C GLU A 121 -20.40 9.97 0.22
N MET A 122 -21.08 8.91 -0.21
CA MET A 122 -20.43 7.66 -0.57
C MET A 122 -19.70 7.80 -1.91
N THR A 123 -18.54 7.18 -2.01
CA THR A 123 -17.75 7.18 -3.24
C THR A 123 -17.69 5.77 -3.82
N THR A 124 -18.18 5.60 -5.04
CA THR A 124 -18.02 4.34 -5.77
C THR A 124 -16.73 4.37 -6.57
N ALA A 125 -15.95 3.30 -6.49
CA ALA A 125 -14.71 3.13 -7.23
C ALA A 125 -14.58 1.70 -7.76
N PRO A 126 -14.06 1.52 -9.00
CA PRO A 126 -13.70 0.20 -9.48
C PRO A 126 -12.54 -0.35 -8.65
N ALA A 127 -12.60 -1.63 -8.35
CA ALA A 127 -11.63 -2.28 -7.51
C ALA A 127 -11.22 -3.66 -8.05
N ARG A 128 -10.03 -4.11 -7.65
CA ARG A 128 -9.50 -5.41 -8.01
C ARG A 128 -8.99 -6.13 -6.76
N ILE A 129 -9.41 -7.38 -6.61
CA ILE A 129 -8.96 -8.25 -5.53
C ILE A 129 -7.55 -8.77 -5.86
N GLY A 130 -6.63 -8.65 -4.92
CA GLY A 130 -5.25 -9.10 -4.99
C GLY A 130 -4.88 -9.97 -3.81
N PHE A 131 -3.69 -10.52 -3.87
CA PHE A 131 -3.11 -11.21 -2.72
C PHE A 131 -2.75 -10.21 -1.61
N ASN A 132 -2.84 -10.67 -0.37
CA ASN A 132 -2.15 -10.03 0.74
C ASN A 132 -0.65 -10.35 0.60
N THR A 133 0.14 -9.38 0.12
CA THR A 133 1.57 -9.61 -0.13
C THR A 133 2.40 -9.71 1.15
N GLU A 134 1.85 -9.34 2.31
CA GLU A 134 2.47 -9.54 3.61
C GLU A 134 2.27 -10.98 4.14
N ALA A 135 1.25 -11.68 3.60
CA ALA A 135 0.93 -13.07 3.94
C ALA A 135 1.21 -14.04 2.77
N MET A 136 2.24 -13.73 1.97
CA MET A 136 2.66 -14.61 0.87
C MET A 136 4.18 -14.76 0.83
N SER A 137 4.65 -15.89 0.36
CA SER A 137 6.08 -16.20 0.21
C SER A 137 6.42 -16.71 -1.16
N HIS A 138 7.46 -16.14 -1.73
CA HIS A 138 8.11 -16.64 -2.94
C HIS A 138 9.19 -17.62 -2.55
N ILE A 139 9.05 -18.86 -2.97
CA ILE A 139 9.99 -19.95 -2.68
C ILE A 139 11.04 -19.98 -3.79
N THR A 140 12.29 -19.83 -3.39
CA THR A 140 13.48 -19.89 -4.26
C THR A 140 14.41 -21.01 -3.77
N SER A 141 15.43 -21.38 -4.55
CA SER A 141 16.46 -22.31 -4.12
C SER A 141 17.60 -21.59 -3.39
N LEU A 142 18.11 -22.20 -2.32
CA LEU A 142 19.36 -21.79 -1.68
C LEU A 142 20.57 -22.56 -2.25
N VAL A 143 20.32 -23.65 -2.98
CA VAL A 143 21.36 -24.55 -3.48
C VAL A 143 21.26 -24.71 -5.00
N THR A 144 22.40 -24.92 -5.65
CA THR A 144 22.43 -25.36 -7.03
C THR A 144 22.19 -26.87 -7.07
N GLY A 145 21.29 -27.32 -7.94
CA GLY A 145 20.98 -28.74 -8.04
C GLY A 145 19.87 -29.04 -9.04
N ARG A 146 19.34 -30.26 -8.94
CA ARG A 146 18.23 -30.74 -9.76
C ARG A 146 17.04 -31.06 -8.87
N VAL A 147 15.85 -30.66 -9.28
CA VAL A 147 14.61 -31.01 -8.59
C VAL A 147 14.33 -32.49 -8.69
N ALA A 148 14.44 -33.18 -7.57
CA ALA A 148 14.27 -34.65 -7.47
C ALA A 148 12.82 -35.03 -7.16
N GLU A 149 12.09 -34.19 -6.39
CA GLU A 149 10.71 -34.44 -5.99
C GLU A 149 9.95 -33.13 -5.74
N ILE A 150 8.67 -33.14 -6.10
CA ILE A 150 7.73 -32.03 -5.81
C ILE A 150 6.50 -32.63 -5.12
N PRO A 151 6.47 -32.71 -3.78
CA PRO A 151 5.38 -33.36 -3.05
C PRO A 151 4.04 -32.63 -3.19
N VAL A 152 4.04 -31.33 -3.52
CA VAL A 152 2.87 -30.46 -3.56
C VAL A 152 2.41 -30.16 -4.99
N LYS A 153 1.11 -29.88 -5.14
CA LYS A 153 0.47 -29.45 -6.38
C LYS A 153 -0.08 -28.04 -6.25
N LEU A 154 -0.35 -27.43 -7.40
CA LEU A 154 -1.07 -26.17 -7.45
C LEU A 154 -2.45 -26.32 -6.80
N GLY A 155 -2.77 -25.45 -5.83
CA GLY A 155 -4.02 -25.47 -5.07
C GLY A 155 -3.96 -26.28 -3.77
N ASP A 156 -2.87 -27.00 -3.49
CA ASP A 156 -2.73 -27.72 -2.21
C ASP A 156 -2.58 -26.72 -1.04
N VAL A 157 -3.19 -27.06 0.09
CA VAL A 157 -3.01 -26.34 1.35
C VAL A 157 -1.85 -26.97 2.11
N VAL A 158 -0.92 -26.13 2.57
CA VAL A 158 0.28 -26.53 3.29
C VAL A 158 0.37 -25.81 4.63
N ASN A 159 1.00 -26.44 5.61
CA ASN A 159 1.35 -25.81 6.89
C ASN A 159 2.79 -25.33 6.86
N ALA A 160 3.14 -24.39 7.75
CA ALA A 160 4.53 -24.03 7.94
C ALA A 160 5.37 -25.26 8.33
N GLY A 161 6.50 -25.46 7.64
CA GLY A 161 7.37 -26.62 7.80
C GLY A 161 7.05 -27.83 6.91
N ASP A 162 5.97 -27.82 6.15
CA ASP A 162 5.69 -28.89 5.19
C ASP A 162 6.69 -28.87 4.03
N PRO A 163 7.12 -30.05 3.50
CA PRO A 163 8.07 -30.13 2.41
C PRO A 163 7.40 -29.71 1.08
N LEU A 164 8.01 -28.74 0.40
CA LEU A 164 7.55 -28.21 -0.90
C LEU A 164 8.33 -28.78 -2.07
N LEU A 165 9.65 -28.87 -1.94
CA LEU A 165 10.58 -29.33 -2.96
C LEU A 165 11.68 -30.16 -2.32
N ARG A 166 12.22 -31.13 -3.08
CA ARG A 166 13.47 -31.81 -2.75
C ARG A 166 14.44 -31.68 -3.92
N ILE A 167 15.59 -31.10 -3.64
CA ILE A 167 16.61 -30.74 -4.62
C ILE A 167 17.85 -31.59 -4.34
N GLU A 168 18.32 -32.35 -5.35
CA GLU A 168 19.59 -33.06 -5.28
C GLU A 168 20.72 -32.06 -5.62
N SER A 169 21.54 -31.72 -4.61
CA SER A 169 22.66 -30.78 -4.72
C SER A 169 24.00 -31.47 -4.56
N PRO A 170 24.80 -31.56 -5.63
CA PRO A 170 26.15 -32.05 -5.55
C PRO A 170 27.07 -31.26 -4.63
N GLU A 171 26.83 -29.93 -4.55
CA GLU A 171 27.55 -29.00 -3.67
C GLU A 171 27.31 -29.32 -2.19
N LEU A 172 26.04 -29.52 -1.82
CA LEU A 172 25.68 -29.93 -0.46
C LEU A 172 26.39 -31.25 -0.08
N GLY A 173 26.37 -32.24 -0.99
CA GLY A 173 27.04 -33.50 -0.78
C GLY A 173 28.56 -33.35 -0.63
N ARG A 174 29.19 -32.48 -1.41
CA ARG A 174 30.63 -32.19 -1.32
C ARG A 174 30.98 -31.57 0.03
N LEU A 175 30.25 -30.54 0.48
CA LEU A 175 30.50 -29.87 1.76
C LEU A 175 30.30 -30.82 2.96
N GLN A 176 29.29 -31.68 2.92
CA GLN A 176 29.11 -32.73 3.93
C GLN A 176 30.30 -33.66 3.99
N GLY A 177 30.83 -34.07 2.83
CA GLY A 177 32.04 -34.88 2.74
C GLY A 177 33.28 -34.19 3.31
N GLU A 178 33.42 -32.90 3.04
CA GLU A 178 34.52 -32.07 3.58
C GLU A 178 34.45 -31.95 5.11
N LEU A 179 33.26 -31.71 5.66
CA LEU A 179 33.07 -31.71 7.11
C LEU A 179 33.46 -33.00 7.76
N LEU A 180 32.98 -34.14 7.21
CA LEU A 180 33.32 -35.47 7.73
C LEU A 180 34.81 -35.77 7.64
N ALA A 181 35.49 -35.34 6.56
CA ALA A 181 36.93 -35.51 6.39
C ALA A 181 37.71 -34.67 7.40
N ALA A 182 37.33 -33.41 7.61
CA ALA A 182 37.95 -32.55 8.57
C ALA A 182 37.74 -33.02 10.01
N ASP A 183 36.53 -33.47 10.38
CA ASP A 183 36.25 -34.08 11.68
C ASP A 183 37.10 -35.33 11.94
N ALA A 184 37.31 -36.18 10.91
CA ALA A 184 38.17 -37.36 11.01
C ALA A 184 39.64 -36.95 11.18
N ALA A 185 40.11 -35.93 10.46
CA ALA A 185 41.49 -35.42 10.59
C ALA A 185 41.72 -34.80 12.00
N ALA A 186 40.75 -34.05 12.51
CA ALA A 186 40.82 -33.50 13.88
C ALA A 186 40.90 -34.64 14.95
N ALA A 187 40.05 -35.66 14.77
CA ALA A 187 40.09 -36.83 15.66
C ALA A 187 41.44 -37.58 15.62
N ALA A 188 42.12 -37.59 14.49
CA ALA A 188 43.46 -38.18 14.34
C ALA A 188 44.57 -37.27 14.90
N ALA A 189 44.43 -35.92 14.82
CA ALA A 189 45.41 -34.98 15.29
C ALA A 189 45.41 -34.83 16.84
N ARG A 190 44.28 -34.99 17.53
CA ARG A 190 44.14 -34.83 19.00
C ARG A 190 45.09 -35.73 19.77
N PRO A 191 45.23 -37.07 19.51
CA PRO A 191 46.20 -37.94 20.18
C PRO A 191 47.66 -37.51 19.95
N ALA A 192 47.97 -36.94 18.76
CA ALA A 192 49.31 -36.45 18.47
C ALA A 192 49.71 -35.26 19.35
N VAL A 193 48.76 -34.33 19.61
CA VAL A 193 48.95 -33.23 20.55
C VAL A 193 49.15 -33.73 21.96
N GLU A 194 48.35 -34.68 22.42
CA GLU A 194 48.49 -35.30 23.75
C GLU A 194 49.87 -35.95 23.93
N LEU A 195 50.31 -36.77 22.95
CA LEU A 195 51.62 -37.42 22.97
C LEU A 195 52.76 -36.39 23.00
N ALA A 196 52.67 -35.33 22.18
CA ALA A 196 53.68 -34.31 22.11
C ALA A 196 53.75 -33.50 23.46
N ARG A 197 52.57 -33.24 24.04
CA ARG A 197 52.45 -32.56 25.37
C ARG A 197 53.11 -33.41 26.48
N ASP A 198 52.77 -34.67 26.55
CA ASP A 198 53.39 -35.57 27.53
C ASP A 198 54.92 -35.66 27.35
N GLY A 199 55.37 -35.65 26.08
CA GLY A 199 56.79 -35.62 25.75
C GLY A 199 57.50 -34.34 26.24
N TYR A 200 56.90 -33.19 26.02
CA TYR A 200 57.41 -31.91 26.47
C TYR A 200 57.43 -31.79 28.00
N GLU A 201 56.34 -32.15 28.66
CA GLU A 201 56.22 -32.07 30.12
C GLU A 201 57.26 -33.01 30.83
N ARG A 202 57.47 -34.19 30.23
CA ARG A 202 58.51 -35.10 30.76
C ARG A 202 59.91 -34.53 30.58
N ALA A 203 60.19 -33.93 29.43
CA ALA A 203 61.48 -33.26 29.19
C ALA A 203 61.72 -32.09 30.14
N GLN A 204 60.69 -31.26 30.37
CA GLN A 204 60.74 -30.16 31.32
C GLN A 204 61.07 -30.64 32.73
N ARG A 205 60.37 -31.66 33.24
CA ARG A 205 60.63 -32.22 34.57
C ARG A 205 62.03 -32.80 34.71
N LEU A 206 62.59 -33.45 33.70
CA LEU A 206 63.93 -34.04 33.68
C LEU A 206 65.00 -32.93 33.67
N PHE A 207 64.75 -31.83 32.96
CA PHE A 207 65.66 -30.67 32.96
C PHE A 207 65.70 -29.98 34.31
N ASP A 208 64.54 -29.76 34.93
CA ASP A 208 64.40 -29.04 36.22
C ASP A 208 64.98 -29.85 37.45
N THR A 209 64.86 -31.20 37.44
CA THR A 209 65.12 -32.04 38.60
C THR A 209 66.52 -32.63 38.60
N ALA A 210 67.10 -32.96 37.51
CA ALA A 210 68.29 -33.78 37.43
C ALA A 210 69.39 -33.35 36.44
N GLY A 211 69.13 -32.27 35.66
CA GLY A 211 70.03 -31.93 34.53
C GLY A 211 70.25 -33.07 33.52
N GLY A 212 69.32 -34.06 33.50
CA GLY A 212 69.47 -35.27 32.74
C GLY A 212 69.26 -35.06 31.24
N ILE A 213 68.80 -33.88 30.79
CA ILE A 213 68.67 -33.48 29.37
C ILE A 213 69.12 -32.03 29.17
N THR A 214 69.43 -31.70 27.93
CA THR A 214 69.88 -30.38 27.54
C THR A 214 68.70 -29.43 27.27
N LEU A 215 68.88 -28.11 27.41
CA LEU A 215 67.90 -27.12 27.03
C LEU A 215 67.44 -27.26 25.57
N ASN A 216 68.37 -27.61 24.66
CA ASN A 216 68.06 -27.83 23.24
C ASN A 216 67.06 -28.97 23.06
N GLN A 217 67.15 -30.04 23.84
CA GLN A 217 66.19 -31.12 23.83
C GLN A 217 64.79 -30.73 24.33
N VAL A 218 64.73 -29.84 25.35
CA VAL A 218 63.45 -29.30 25.80
C VAL A 218 62.81 -28.42 24.73
N GLN A 219 63.62 -27.53 24.09
CA GLN A 219 63.15 -26.70 22.98
C GLN A 219 62.70 -27.51 21.76
N GLU A 220 63.34 -28.62 21.44
CA GLU A 220 62.92 -29.56 20.38
C GLU A 220 61.53 -30.15 20.68
N ARG A 221 61.29 -30.62 21.93
CA ARG A 221 59.95 -31.14 22.33
C ARG A 221 58.89 -30.06 22.36
N GLU A 222 59.23 -28.85 22.81
CA GLU A 222 58.31 -27.69 22.73
C GLU A 222 57.92 -27.37 21.28
N SER A 223 58.91 -27.40 20.37
CA SER A 223 58.65 -27.17 18.95
C SER A 223 57.73 -28.22 18.35
N ALA A 224 57.92 -29.49 18.77
CA ALA A 224 57.04 -30.60 18.32
C ALA A 224 55.60 -30.45 18.85
N LEU A 225 55.42 -30.04 20.12
CA LEU A 225 54.13 -29.75 20.69
C LEU A 225 53.41 -28.59 19.92
N ARG A 226 54.12 -27.47 19.73
CA ARG A 226 53.58 -26.33 18.98
C ARG A 226 53.25 -26.70 17.53
N ALA A 227 53.99 -27.61 16.90
CA ALA A 227 53.67 -28.10 15.55
C ALA A 227 52.40 -28.95 15.53
N ALA A 228 52.19 -29.87 16.50
CA ALA A 228 50.98 -30.66 16.63
C ALA A 228 49.75 -29.80 16.96
N GLU A 229 49.91 -28.80 17.85
CA GLU A 229 48.84 -27.85 18.19
C GLU A 229 48.40 -27.00 16.96
N ARG A 230 49.37 -26.53 16.15
CA ARG A 230 49.03 -25.81 14.90
C ARG A 230 48.30 -26.72 13.91
N GLU A 231 48.70 -27.95 13.76
CA GLU A 231 48.01 -28.92 12.88
C GLU A 231 46.57 -29.15 13.32
N LEU A 232 46.34 -29.41 14.62
CA LEU A 232 44.99 -29.54 15.17
C LEU A 232 44.15 -28.25 14.94
N THR A 233 44.75 -27.09 15.19
CA THR A 233 44.04 -25.81 14.96
C THR A 233 43.66 -25.62 13.48
N ALA A 234 44.50 -26.04 12.54
CA ALA A 234 44.23 -25.95 11.12
C ALA A 234 43.01 -26.79 10.72
N VAL A 235 43.00 -28.07 11.11
CA VAL A 235 41.90 -28.99 10.78
C VAL A 235 40.60 -28.65 11.52
N ASP A 236 40.63 -28.16 12.76
CA ASP A 236 39.47 -27.67 13.47
C ASP A 236 38.89 -26.41 12.76
N SER A 237 39.75 -25.55 12.20
CA SER A 237 39.32 -24.39 11.41
C SER A 237 38.67 -24.81 10.08
N GLU A 238 39.19 -25.85 9.43
CA GLU A 238 38.58 -26.42 8.20
C GLU A 238 37.20 -27.03 8.50
N ALA A 239 37.07 -27.78 9.62
CA ALA A 239 35.78 -28.32 10.06
C ALA A 239 34.76 -27.18 10.33
N ALA A 240 35.18 -26.14 11.03
CA ALA A 240 34.34 -24.99 11.30
C ALA A 240 33.91 -24.22 10.02
N ALA A 241 34.80 -24.10 9.04
CA ALA A 241 34.49 -23.51 7.75
C ALA A 241 33.45 -24.30 6.97
N ALA A 242 33.64 -25.65 6.88
CA ALA A 242 32.68 -26.53 6.23
C ALA A 242 31.31 -26.53 6.92
N GLU A 243 31.27 -26.55 8.25
CA GLU A 243 30.05 -26.44 9.05
C GLU A 243 29.31 -25.14 8.80
N ASN A 244 30.01 -24.00 8.80
CA ASN A 244 29.40 -22.70 8.50
C ASN A 244 28.84 -22.65 7.08
N ALA A 245 29.55 -23.23 6.10
CA ALA A 245 29.04 -23.30 4.72
C ALA A 245 27.75 -24.14 4.64
N LEU A 246 27.66 -25.26 5.35
CA LEU A 246 26.45 -26.09 5.41
C LEU A 246 25.28 -25.36 6.09
N ARG A 247 25.53 -24.60 7.14
CA ARG A 247 24.50 -23.74 7.77
C ARG A 247 23.96 -22.68 6.81
N LEU A 248 24.81 -22.05 6.01
CA LEU A 248 24.40 -21.09 5.00
C LEU A 248 23.50 -21.72 3.92
N LEU A 249 23.68 -23.01 3.63
CA LEU A 249 22.83 -23.78 2.75
C LEU A 249 21.56 -24.34 3.44
N GLY A 250 21.30 -23.95 4.68
CA GLY A 250 20.06 -24.28 5.41
C GLY A 250 20.12 -25.59 6.22
N MET A 251 21.30 -26.18 6.46
CA MET A 251 21.40 -27.30 7.43
C MET A 251 21.32 -26.74 8.84
N ASP A 252 20.40 -27.27 9.62
CA ASP A 252 20.29 -26.97 11.05
C ASP A 252 21.24 -27.83 11.91
N ASP A 253 21.28 -27.55 13.21
CA ASP A 253 22.17 -28.24 14.14
C ASP A 253 21.82 -29.72 14.28
N ASP A 254 20.55 -30.11 14.18
CA ASP A 254 20.09 -31.47 14.27
C ASP A 254 20.56 -32.29 13.03
N ALA A 255 20.47 -31.70 11.85
CA ALA A 255 20.93 -32.30 10.60
C ALA A 255 22.49 -32.46 10.59
N LEU A 256 23.22 -31.47 11.10
CA LEU A 256 24.67 -31.51 11.28
C LEU A 256 25.09 -32.59 12.27
N GLN A 257 24.39 -32.73 13.39
CA GLN A 257 24.64 -33.78 14.36
C GLN A 257 24.36 -35.16 13.77
N ALA A 258 23.21 -35.34 13.08
CA ALA A 258 22.86 -36.56 12.41
C ALA A 258 23.90 -36.95 11.35
N LEU A 259 24.47 -36.02 10.58
CA LEU A 259 25.56 -36.23 9.64
C LEU A 259 26.81 -36.75 10.36
N ARG A 260 27.20 -36.17 11.50
CA ARG A 260 28.36 -36.62 12.29
C ARG A 260 28.17 -38.01 12.89
N GLU A 261 26.97 -38.34 13.37
CA GLU A 261 26.63 -39.63 13.97
C GLU A 261 26.57 -40.75 12.91
N THR A 262 25.85 -40.51 11.82
CA THR A 262 25.64 -41.53 10.78
C THR A 262 26.81 -41.64 9.82
N ARG A 263 27.60 -40.56 9.67
CA ARG A 263 28.69 -40.44 8.67
C ARG A 263 28.23 -40.71 7.25
N ARG A 264 26.97 -40.45 6.97
CA ARG A 264 26.37 -40.70 5.66
C ARG A 264 26.03 -39.37 5.00
N VAL A 265 26.62 -39.11 3.86
CA VAL A 265 26.32 -37.96 3.00
C VAL A 265 24.95 -38.13 2.38
N ASP A 266 24.09 -37.10 2.52
CA ASP A 266 22.79 -37.00 1.86
C ASP A 266 22.75 -35.68 1.07
N PRO A 267 22.84 -35.71 -0.27
CA PRO A 267 22.85 -34.54 -1.10
C PRO A 267 21.46 -33.91 -1.26
N MET A 268 20.42 -34.44 -0.60
CA MET A 268 19.05 -33.98 -0.73
C MET A 268 18.79 -32.77 0.16
N HIS A 269 18.55 -31.61 -0.48
CA HIS A 269 18.06 -30.41 0.18
C HIS A 269 16.55 -30.35 0.11
N THR A 270 15.88 -30.24 1.28
CA THR A 270 14.43 -30.12 1.35
C THR A 270 14.05 -28.67 1.61
N VAL A 271 13.30 -28.07 0.68
CA VAL A 271 12.74 -26.73 0.83
C VAL A 271 11.40 -26.82 1.54
N LEU A 272 11.28 -26.17 2.67
CA LEU A 272 10.09 -26.19 3.53
C LEU A 272 9.23 -24.94 3.31
N ALA A 273 7.93 -25.05 3.58
CA ALA A 273 7.01 -23.95 3.58
C ALA A 273 7.32 -22.98 4.76
N PRO A 274 7.59 -21.69 4.51
CA PRO A 274 7.87 -20.75 5.59
C PRO A 274 6.60 -20.27 6.32
N LEU A 275 5.43 -20.45 5.72
CA LEU A 275 4.13 -20.08 6.28
C LEU A 275 3.06 -21.11 5.85
N ALA A 276 1.99 -21.16 6.62
CA ALA A 276 0.80 -21.92 6.24
C ALA A 276 0.02 -21.15 5.15
N GLY A 277 -0.52 -21.87 4.17
CA GLY A 277 -1.27 -21.24 3.09
C GLY A 277 -1.56 -22.21 1.94
N THR A 278 -1.92 -21.64 0.80
CA THR A 278 -2.20 -22.39 -0.43
C THR A 278 -1.09 -22.18 -1.45
N VAL A 279 -0.71 -23.23 -2.16
CA VAL A 279 0.23 -23.14 -3.29
C VAL A 279 -0.50 -22.47 -4.47
N VAL A 280 -0.22 -21.19 -4.72
CA VAL A 280 -0.91 -20.38 -5.73
C VAL A 280 -0.16 -20.30 -7.06
N GLU A 281 1.13 -20.61 -7.06
CA GLU A 281 1.95 -20.68 -8.27
C GLU A 281 2.97 -21.80 -8.14
N ARG A 282 3.20 -22.53 -9.24
CA ARG A 282 4.24 -23.54 -9.36
C ARG A 282 4.87 -23.42 -10.75
N ALA A 283 6.04 -22.80 -10.79
CA ALA A 283 6.80 -22.60 -12.03
C ALA A 283 7.78 -23.76 -12.31
N VAL A 284 8.23 -24.45 -11.25
CA VAL A 284 9.23 -25.49 -11.33
C VAL A 284 8.67 -26.84 -11.76
N THR A 285 9.49 -27.64 -12.50
CA THR A 285 9.16 -28.97 -12.96
C THR A 285 10.13 -30.04 -12.45
N LEU A 286 9.69 -31.31 -12.42
CA LEU A 286 10.52 -32.41 -11.98
C LEU A 286 11.71 -32.60 -12.94
N GLY A 287 12.92 -32.75 -12.39
CA GLY A 287 14.17 -32.91 -13.14
C GLY A 287 14.79 -31.61 -13.65
N GLU A 288 14.18 -30.48 -13.39
CA GLU A 288 14.69 -29.14 -13.72
C GLU A 288 15.93 -28.79 -12.90
N ALA A 289 16.89 -28.12 -13.53
CA ALA A 289 18.07 -27.61 -12.85
C ALA A 289 17.68 -26.24 -12.24
N VAL A 290 18.09 -25.99 -11.00
CA VAL A 290 17.82 -24.77 -10.26
C VAL A 290 19.11 -24.21 -9.66
N GLU A 291 19.18 -22.89 -9.55
CA GLU A 291 20.31 -22.17 -8.98
C GLU A 291 19.85 -21.12 -7.97
N PRO A 292 20.70 -20.71 -7.00
CA PRO A 292 20.39 -19.58 -6.12
C PRO A 292 20.22 -18.30 -6.93
N GLY A 293 19.06 -17.62 -6.73
CA GLY A 293 18.72 -16.40 -7.47
C GLY A 293 17.86 -16.63 -8.70
N ASP A 294 17.54 -17.88 -9.04
CA ASP A 294 16.49 -18.18 -9.99
C ASP A 294 15.14 -17.56 -9.56
N ASP A 295 14.30 -17.30 -10.56
CA ASP A 295 12.94 -16.86 -10.33
C ASP A 295 12.21 -17.83 -9.39
N ARG A 296 11.17 -17.33 -8.75
CA ARG A 296 10.35 -18.09 -7.81
C ARG A 296 9.92 -19.45 -8.36
N LEU A 297 10.29 -20.49 -7.63
CA LEU A 297 9.97 -21.89 -7.97
C LEU A 297 8.51 -22.21 -7.63
N LEU A 298 8.05 -21.71 -6.49
CA LEU A 298 6.71 -21.85 -5.95
C LEU A 298 6.29 -20.56 -5.27
N VAL A 299 4.98 -20.33 -5.15
CA VAL A 299 4.42 -19.28 -4.34
C VAL A 299 3.38 -19.88 -3.40
N VAL A 300 3.53 -19.63 -2.11
CA VAL A 300 2.57 -19.99 -1.08
C VAL A 300 1.96 -18.71 -0.54
N ALA A 301 0.64 -18.64 -0.49
CA ALA A 301 -0.10 -17.48 0.01
C ALA A 301 -1.18 -17.91 1.00
N ASP A 302 -1.28 -17.18 2.10
CA ASP A 302 -2.43 -17.25 2.97
C ASP A 302 -3.58 -16.47 2.32
N LEU A 303 -4.69 -17.15 2.07
CA LEU A 303 -5.87 -16.58 1.44
C LEU A 303 -6.97 -16.24 2.47
N SER A 304 -6.68 -16.30 3.76
CA SER A 304 -7.62 -15.93 4.83
C SER A 304 -7.96 -14.44 4.79
N THR A 305 -7.00 -13.61 4.35
CA THR A 305 -7.20 -12.19 4.08
C THR A 305 -6.81 -11.85 2.66
N VAL A 306 -7.57 -10.98 2.02
CA VAL A 306 -7.26 -10.48 0.67
C VAL A 306 -7.21 -8.97 0.67
N TRP A 307 -6.37 -8.42 -0.20
CA TRP A 307 -6.33 -6.99 -0.43
C TRP A 307 -7.14 -6.62 -1.66
N VAL A 308 -7.92 -5.59 -1.51
CA VAL A 308 -8.69 -5.04 -2.61
C VAL A 308 -8.17 -3.64 -2.93
N HIS A 309 -7.70 -3.47 -4.15
CA HIS A 309 -7.17 -2.21 -4.65
C HIS A 309 -8.28 -1.45 -5.37
N ALA A 310 -8.74 -0.34 -4.77
CA ALA A 310 -9.74 0.55 -5.36
C ALA A 310 -9.05 1.78 -5.94
N ASP A 311 -9.37 2.14 -7.18
CA ASP A 311 -8.83 3.31 -7.86
C ASP A 311 -9.83 4.47 -7.70
N VAL A 312 -9.52 5.43 -6.82
CA VAL A 312 -10.38 6.55 -6.43
C VAL A 312 -9.92 7.84 -7.08
N ALA A 313 -10.85 8.61 -7.64
CA ALA A 313 -10.54 9.90 -8.24
C ALA A 313 -9.96 10.89 -7.20
N GLU A 314 -8.93 11.66 -7.60
CA GLU A 314 -8.23 12.65 -6.77
C GLU A 314 -9.22 13.61 -6.07
N SER A 315 -10.27 14.05 -6.78
CA SER A 315 -11.30 14.96 -6.25
C SER A 315 -12.16 14.40 -5.12
N ARG A 316 -11.99 13.11 -4.77
CA ARG A 316 -12.74 12.42 -3.72
C ARG A 316 -11.88 11.97 -2.54
N LEU A 317 -10.56 12.19 -2.61
CA LEU A 317 -9.61 11.71 -1.61
C LEU A 317 -9.64 12.50 -0.30
N ASP A 318 -10.09 13.75 -0.33
CA ASP A 318 -10.14 14.63 0.85
C ASP A 318 -10.98 14.08 2.01
N ARG A 319 -11.89 13.16 1.70
CA ARG A 319 -12.83 12.54 2.65
C ARG A 319 -12.56 11.07 2.92
N LEU A 320 -11.64 10.47 2.19
CA LEU A 320 -11.32 9.04 2.30
C LEU A 320 -9.93 8.89 2.91
N GLY A 321 -9.87 8.23 4.05
CA GLY A 321 -8.62 7.97 4.77
C GLY A 321 -8.53 6.55 5.25
N VAL A 322 -7.42 6.23 5.92
CA VAL A 322 -7.25 4.98 6.63
C VAL A 322 -8.33 4.88 7.71
N GLY A 323 -8.99 3.72 7.80
CA GLY A 323 -10.13 3.47 8.68
C GLY A 323 -11.49 3.67 8.00
N ALA A 324 -11.55 4.20 6.77
CA ALA A 324 -12.79 4.27 6.01
C ALA A 324 -13.35 2.86 5.77
N SER A 325 -14.67 2.70 5.92
CA SER A 325 -15.33 1.43 5.62
C SER A 325 -15.62 1.30 4.13
N ALA A 326 -15.54 0.08 3.63
CA ALA A 326 -15.82 -0.25 2.24
C ALA A 326 -16.82 -1.40 2.15
N GLU A 327 -17.81 -1.26 1.30
CA GLU A 327 -18.67 -2.34 0.87
C GLU A 327 -18.29 -2.73 -0.56
N LEU A 328 -17.91 -3.98 -0.76
CA LEU A 328 -17.40 -4.50 -2.02
C LEU A 328 -18.45 -5.38 -2.67
N THR A 329 -18.95 -4.99 -3.79
CA THR A 329 -19.86 -5.81 -4.59
C THR A 329 -19.07 -6.57 -5.65
N VAL A 330 -19.14 -7.91 -5.65
CA VAL A 330 -18.39 -8.77 -6.58
C VAL A 330 -19.34 -9.38 -7.61
N PRO A 331 -19.35 -8.88 -8.86
CA PRO A 331 -20.26 -9.37 -9.90
C PRO A 331 -20.08 -10.86 -10.22
N ALA A 332 -18.83 -11.36 -10.16
CA ALA A 332 -18.52 -12.76 -10.41
C ALA A 332 -19.13 -13.73 -9.37
N LEU A 333 -19.53 -13.22 -8.20
CA LEU A 333 -20.21 -13.97 -7.13
C LEU A 333 -21.72 -13.65 -7.06
N GLY A 334 -22.33 -13.31 -8.20
CA GLY A 334 -23.76 -12.99 -8.29
C GLY A 334 -24.14 -11.65 -7.65
N GLY A 335 -23.19 -10.71 -7.52
CA GLY A 335 -23.42 -9.40 -6.91
C GLY A 335 -23.45 -9.42 -5.38
N ARG A 336 -22.84 -10.43 -4.75
CA ARG A 336 -22.71 -10.48 -3.28
C ARG A 336 -21.81 -9.35 -2.80
N SER A 337 -22.18 -8.80 -1.65
CA SER A 337 -21.43 -7.75 -0.97
C SER A 337 -20.58 -8.32 0.16
N PHE A 338 -19.39 -7.75 0.31
CA PHE A 338 -18.41 -8.05 1.36
C PHE A 338 -17.96 -6.74 2.00
N THR A 339 -17.65 -6.78 3.28
CA THR A 339 -17.18 -5.59 4.01
C THR A 339 -15.67 -5.61 4.16
N GLY A 340 -15.06 -4.45 4.10
CA GLY A 340 -13.65 -4.27 4.33
C GLY A 340 -13.33 -2.90 4.91
N THR A 341 -12.07 -2.70 5.27
CA THR A 341 -11.57 -1.44 5.84
C THR A 341 -10.39 -0.94 5.01
N VAL A 342 -10.35 0.35 4.73
CA VAL A 342 -9.19 0.99 4.08
C VAL A 342 -8.02 1.00 5.05
N THR A 343 -6.94 0.28 4.71
CA THR A 343 -5.71 0.19 5.52
C THR A 343 -4.58 1.06 4.98
N TYR A 344 -4.66 1.46 3.71
CA TYR A 344 -3.63 2.29 3.09
C TYR A 344 -4.21 3.13 1.95
N VAL A 345 -3.71 4.37 1.84
CA VAL A 345 -3.98 5.29 0.73
C VAL A 345 -2.64 5.61 0.07
N ASP A 346 -2.48 5.28 -1.21
CA ASP A 346 -1.24 5.60 -1.94
C ASP A 346 -1.10 7.13 -2.04
N PRO A 347 0.01 7.72 -1.57
CA PRO A 347 0.25 9.16 -1.68
C PRO A 347 0.47 9.63 -3.13
N ARG A 348 0.63 8.70 -4.06
CA ARG A 348 0.84 9.00 -5.48
C ARG A 348 -0.49 8.92 -6.23
N VAL A 349 -0.73 9.91 -7.06
CA VAL A 349 -1.84 9.92 -8.01
C VAL A 349 -1.32 9.52 -9.38
N ASP A 350 -1.96 8.56 -10.04
CA ASP A 350 -1.64 8.22 -11.42
C ASP A 350 -2.06 9.40 -12.33
N PRO A 351 -1.10 10.06 -13.02
CA PRO A 351 -1.40 11.26 -13.80
C PRO A 351 -2.25 10.98 -15.05
N ARG A 352 -2.29 9.73 -15.51
CA ARG A 352 -3.06 9.32 -16.69
C ARG A 352 -4.54 9.12 -16.37
N THR A 353 -4.83 8.49 -15.24
CA THR A 353 -6.21 8.22 -14.79
C THR A 353 -6.72 9.26 -13.80
N ARG A 354 -5.83 10.06 -13.18
CA ARG A 354 -6.10 10.98 -12.07
C ARG A 354 -6.78 10.28 -10.90
N THR A 355 -6.31 9.07 -10.59
CA THR A 355 -6.80 8.28 -9.47
C THR A 355 -5.66 7.97 -8.51
N ALA A 356 -5.95 7.90 -7.22
CA ALA A 356 -5.10 7.30 -6.21
C ALA A 356 -5.62 5.90 -5.86
N ARG A 357 -4.69 5.01 -5.54
CA ARG A 357 -5.02 3.64 -5.16
C ARG A 357 -5.22 3.54 -3.66
N LEU A 358 -6.37 3.03 -3.25
CA LEU A 358 -6.66 2.67 -1.87
C LEU A 358 -6.54 1.16 -1.71
N ARG A 359 -5.90 0.72 -0.62
CA ARG A 359 -5.88 -0.68 -0.21
C ARG A 359 -6.95 -0.92 0.84
N ILE A 360 -7.85 -1.81 0.55
CA ILE A 360 -8.91 -2.26 1.43
C ILE A 360 -8.55 -3.68 1.85
N GLU A 361 -8.55 -3.96 3.13
CA GLU A 361 -8.35 -5.28 3.68
C GLU A 361 -9.70 -5.93 3.95
N VAL A 362 -9.83 -7.18 3.50
CA VAL A 362 -11.07 -7.96 3.61
C VAL A 362 -10.75 -9.32 4.22
N ASP A 363 -11.49 -9.68 5.25
CA ASP A 363 -11.45 -11.03 5.82
C ASP A 363 -12.16 -12.00 4.86
N ASN A 364 -11.38 -12.85 4.22
CA ASN A 364 -11.88 -13.83 3.27
C ASN A 364 -12.33 -15.12 3.96
N ALA A 365 -11.89 -15.39 5.19
CA ALA A 365 -12.37 -16.51 5.99
C ALA A 365 -13.86 -16.31 6.35
N ASP A 366 -14.21 -15.09 6.78
CA ASP A 366 -15.61 -14.69 7.03
C ASP A 366 -16.44 -14.69 5.74
N ALA A 367 -15.81 -14.42 4.59
CA ALA A 367 -16.39 -14.49 3.26
C ALA A 367 -16.54 -15.95 2.74
N GLY A 368 -16.20 -16.96 3.54
CA GLY A 368 -16.25 -18.37 3.15
C GLY A 368 -15.16 -18.79 2.16
N GLY A 369 -14.08 -18.01 2.02
CA GLY A 369 -12.96 -18.27 1.09
C GLY A 369 -13.31 -18.09 -0.39
N GLU A 370 -14.38 -17.36 -0.70
CA GLU A 370 -14.88 -17.22 -2.07
C GLU A 370 -14.18 -16.10 -2.86
N LEU A 371 -13.59 -15.14 -2.17
CA LEU A 371 -12.86 -14.06 -2.82
C LEU A 371 -11.52 -14.59 -3.35
N ARG A 372 -11.36 -14.50 -4.67
CA ARG A 372 -10.13 -14.97 -5.33
C ARG A 372 -9.34 -13.79 -5.90
N PRO A 373 -8.03 -13.72 -5.63
CA PRO A 373 -7.16 -12.78 -6.30
C PRO A 373 -7.34 -12.80 -7.82
N GLY A 374 -7.43 -11.63 -8.43
CA GLY A 374 -7.74 -11.45 -9.85
C GLY A 374 -9.19 -11.10 -10.14
N MET A 375 -10.13 -11.29 -9.23
CA MET A 375 -11.52 -10.86 -9.39
C MET A 375 -11.65 -9.33 -9.37
N PHE A 376 -12.65 -8.80 -10.05
CA PHE A 376 -13.06 -7.40 -10.01
C PHE A 376 -14.21 -7.22 -9.02
N ALA A 377 -14.26 -6.04 -8.42
CA ALA A 377 -15.32 -5.61 -7.52
C ALA A 377 -15.62 -4.13 -7.74
N ASP A 378 -16.82 -3.70 -7.34
CA ASP A 378 -17.18 -2.31 -7.18
C ASP A 378 -17.12 -1.98 -5.68
N ALA A 379 -16.27 -1.03 -5.31
CA ALA A 379 -16.11 -0.59 -3.93
C ALA A 379 -16.98 0.63 -3.66
N LEU A 380 -17.88 0.54 -2.71
CA LEU A 380 -18.63 1.65 -2.14
C LEU A 380 -17.94 2.08 -0.85
N LEU A 381 -17.25 3.20 -0.90
CA LEU A 381 -16.43 3.74 0.19
C LEU A 381 -17.23 4.75 1.00
N ARG A 382 -17.23 4.59 2.32
CA ARG A 382 -17.79 5.54 3.27
C ARG A 382 -16.67 6.31 3.93
N PRO A 383 -16.79 7.64 4.03
CA PRO A 383 -15.80 8.45 4.74
C PRO A 383 -15.58 7.98 6.17
N VAL A 384 -14.40 8.27 6.70
CA VAL A 384 -14.17 8.14 8.15
C VAL A 384 -15.03 9.19 8.84
N GLU A 385 -15.79 8.80 9.85
CA GLU A 385 -16.55 9.73 10.70
C GLU A 385 -15.60 10.81 11.21
N SER A 386 -15.89 12.06 10.85
CA SER A 386 -15.13 13.22 11.31
C SER A 386 -16.06 14.11 12.10
N ASP A 387 -15.52 15.02 12.95
CA ASP A 387 -16.25 16.07 13.66
C ASP A 387 -17.08 17.01 12.73
N ARG A 388 -16.98 16.82 11.40
CA ARG A 388 -17.82 17.49 10.39
C ARG A 388 -19.17 16.84 10.16
N ASP A 389 -19.47 15.75 10.86
CA ASP A 389 -20.78 15.07 10.86
C ASP A 389 -21.82 15.79 11.76
N ALA A 390 -21.54 17.04 12.15
CA ALA A 390 -22.56 17.96 12.56
C ALA A 390 -23.54 18.10 11.39
N GLY A 391 -24.73 17.47 11.53
CA GLY A 391 -25.73 17.44 10.46
C GLY A 391 -25.90 18.82 9.83
N VAL A 392 -26.05 18.86 8.53
CA VAL A 392 -26.32 20.09 7.77
C VAL A 392 -27.80 20.20 7.49
N LEU A 393 -28.33 21.43 7.58
CA LEU A 393 -29.70 21.68 7.17
C LEU A 393 -29.85 21.25 5.71
N SER A 394 -30.82 20.42 5.43
CA SER A 394 -31.03 19.89 4.09
C SER A 394 -32.51 19.79 3.74
N VAL A 395 -32.77 19.85 2.44
CA VAL A 395 -34.10 19.66 1.86
C VAL A 395 -34.04 18.59 0.78
N PRO A 396 -35.12 17.87 0.51
CA PRO A 396 -35.17 16.96 -0.64
C PRO A 396 -34.87 17.72 -1.94
N GLU A 397 -34.12 17.08 -2.86
CA GLU A 397 -33.75 17.69 -4.15
C GLU A 397 -34.95 18.11 -4.97
N ALA A 398 -36.07 17.39 -4.82
CA ALA A 398 -37.35 17.71 -5.47
C ALA A 398 -37.97 19.04 -5.03
N ALA A 399 -37.56 19.60 -3.87
CA ALA A 399 -38.01 20.89 -3.37
C ALA A 399 -37.26 22.07 -3.99
N VAL A 400 -36.05 21.84 -4.51
CA VAL A 400 -35.19 22.93 -5.02
C VAL A 400 -35.44 23.15 -6.50
N HIS A 401 -35.76 24.41 -6.84
CA HIS A 401 -35.98 24.85 -8.20
C HIS A 401 -35.01 25.96 -8.58
N THR A 402 -34.59 25.99 -9.82
CA THR A 402 -33.84 27.11 -10.37
C THR A 402 -34.85 28.07 -11.05
N THR A 403 -34.97 29.29 -10.58
CA THR A 403 -35.80 30.34 -11.13
C THR A 403 -34.91 31.53 -11.40
N GLU A 404 -34.92 32.05 -12.64
CA GLU A 404 -34.06 33.20 -13.06
C GLU A 404 -32.56 32.94 -12.88
N GLY A 405 -32.13 31.66 -12.85
CA GLY A 405 -30.72 31.28 -12.65
C GLY A 405 -30.34 31.07 -11.18
N GLU A 406 -31.22 31.35 -10.22
CA GLU A 406 -30.95 31.19 -8.79
C GLU A 406 -31.72 30.00 -8.17
N PRO A 407 -31.11 29.25 -7.25
CA PRO A 407 -31.80 28.21 -6.48
C PRO A 407 -32.85 28.81 -5.55
N SER A 408 -34.04 28.25 -5.54
CA SER A 408 -35.16 28.70 -4.70
C SER A 408 -36.04 27.54 -4.26
N VAL A 409 -36.77 27.72 -3.17
CA VAL A 409 -37.79 26.80 -2.66
C VAL A 409 -39.12 27.56 -2.49
N PHE A 410 -40.22 26.82 -2.41
CA PHE A 410 -41.51 27.38 -2.06
C PHE A 410 -41.82 27.03 -0.61
N VAL A 411 -42.13 28.08 0.19
CA VAL A 411 -42.50 27.96 1.61
C VAL A 411 -43.95 28.44 1.82
N PRO A 412 -44.76 27.75 2.65
CA PRO A 412 -46.10 28.26 2.96
C PRO A 412 -46.06 29.54 3.78
N VAL A 413 -46.94 30.45 3.51
CA VAL A 413 -47.06 31.71 4.28
C VAL A 413 -47.76 31.41 5.61
N PRO A 414 -47.15 31.75 6.76
CA PRO A 414 -47.74 31.52 8.07
C PRO A 414 -49.06 32.29 8.23
N GLY A 415 -50.14 31.58 8.61
CA GLY A 415 -51.47 32.16 8.82
C GLY A 415 -52.33 32.26 7.56
N GLU A 416 -51.80 32.07 6.39
CA GLU A 416 -52.52 32.06 5.13
C GLU A 416 -52.66 30.65 4.54
N ALA A 417 -53.85 30.11 4.55
CA ALA A 417 -54.10 28.82 3.96
C ALA A 417 -53.94 28.89 2.44
N ARG A 418 -53.09 27.95 1.89
CA ARG A 418 -52.92 27.79 0.45
C ARG A 418 -52.14 28.90 -0.27
N THR A 419 -51.43 29.74 0.47
CA THR A 419 -50.52 30.75 -0.06
C THR A 419 -49.09 30.27 0.14
N PHE A 420 -48.28 30.37 -0.90
CA PHE A 420 -46.87 29.97 -0.92
C PHE A 420 -46.04 31.16 -1.44
N VAL A 421 -44.86 31.32 -0.89
CA VAL A 421 -43.93 32.36 -1.33
C VAL A 421 -42.61 31.67 -1.82
N ARG A 422 -42.07 32.21 -2.89
CA ARG A 422 -40.75 31.81 -3.38
C ARG A 422 -39.69 32.39 -2.43
N ARG A 423 -38.78 31.54 -1.96
CA ARG A 423 -37.65 31.96 -1.14
C ARG A 423 -36.33 31.54 -1.81
N GLY A 424 -35.49 32.51 -2.14
CA GLY A 424 -34.13 32.24 -2.63
C GLY A 424 -33.30 31.58 -1.56
N ILE A 425 -32.51 30.57 -1.94
CA ILE A 425 -31.64 29.85 -1.03
C ILE A 425 -30.25 29.69 -1.65
N ARG A 426 -29.24 29.59 -0.81
CA ARG A 426 -27.91 29.10 -1.24
C ARG A 426 -27.77 27.65 -0.88
N VAL A 427 -27.40 26.84 -1.87
CA VAL A 427 -27.35 25.40 -1.74
C VAL A 427 -25.97 24.88 -2.06
N GLY A 428 -25.61 23.72 -1.47
CA GLY A 428 -24.47 22.94 -1.84
C GLY A 428 -24.83 21.88 -2.88
N ARG A 429 -23.93 20.92 -3.08
CA ARG A 429 -24.14 19.81 -4.01
C ARG A 429 -25.15 18.80 -3.43
N SER A 430 -26.02 18.27 -4.26
CA SER A 430 -26.95 17.19 -3.88
C SER A 430 -26.20 15.91 -3.46
N VAL A 431 -26.60 15.35 -2.34
CA VAL A 431 -26.06 14.11 -1.77
C VAL A 431 -27.21 13.21 -1.34
N GLY A 432 -27.30 12.00 -1.88
CA GLY A 432 -28.32 11.02 -1.50
C GLY A 432 -29.75 11.50 -1.71
N GLY A 433 -30.02 12.38 -2.71
CA GLY A 433 -31.35 12.93 -3.00
C GLY A 433 -31.75 14.09 -2.06
N HIS A 434 -30.82 14.60 -1.25
CA HIS A 434 -30.97 15.79 -0.43
C HIS A 434 -29.93 16.84 -0.82
N VAL A 435 -30.34 18.10 -0.71
CA VAL A 435 -29.49 19.26 -1.02
C VAL A 435 -29.20 20.01 0.27
N PRO A 436 -27.92 20.19 0.66
CA PRO A 436 -27.58 20.98 1.82
C PRO A 436 -27.91 22.46 1.56
N VAL A 437 -28.57 23.10 2.53
CA VAL A 437 -28.91 24.51 2.50
C VAL A 437 -27.88 25.28 3.32
N LEU A 438 -27.16 26.17 2.63
CA LEU A 438 -26.10 26.98 3.23
C LEU A 438 -26.63 28.29 3.80
N ASP A 439 -27.75 28.80 3.25
CA ASP A 439 -28.39 30.06 3.65
C ASP A 439 -29.82 30.14 3.10
N GLY A 440 -30.70 30.89 3.76
CA GLY A 440 -32.05 31.16 3.31
C GLY A 440 -33.14 30.33 3.98
N LEU A 441 -32.82 29.29 4.77
CA LEU A 441 -33.78 28.54 5.57
C LEU A 441 -33.28 28.32 7.00
N GLU A 442 -34.20 28.13 7.92
CA GLU A 442 -33.94 27.69 9.30
C GLU A 442 -34.41 26.25 9.53
N PRO A 443 -33.82 25.55 10.50
CA PRO A 443 -34.27 24.20 10.87
C PRO A 443 -35.75 24.21 11.28
N GLY A 444 -36.57 23.40 10.63
CA GLY A 444 -38.00 23.31 10.84
C GLY A 444 -38.85 24.14 9.86
N ASP A 445 -38.22 24.99 9.03
CA ASP A 445 -38.94 25.69 7.95
C ASP A 445 -39.64 24.68 7.04
N ALA A 446 -40.93 24.93 6.79
CA ALA A 446 -41.72 24.07 5.91
C ALA A 446 -41.42 24.37 4.45
N VAL A 447 -41.07 23.37 3.64
CA VAL A 447 -40.80 23.53 2.21
C VAL A 447 -41.69 22.59 1.39
N VAL A 448 -42.13 23.05 0.23
CA VAL A 448 -42.94 22.24 -0.69
C VAL A 448 -42.03 21.26 -1.41
N THR A 449 -42.23 19.99 -1.16
CA THR A 449 -41.42 18.89 -1.74
C THR A 449 -42.11 18.21 -2.92
N ARG A 450 -43.45 18.23 -2.96
CA ARG A 450 -44.21 17.66 -4.06
C ARG A 450 -45.16 18.70 -4.66
N GLY A 451 -45.34 18.69 -5.96
CA GLY A 451 -46.21 19.65 -6.66
C GLY A 451 -45.61 21.06 -6.81
N SER A 452 -44.37 21.28 -6.36
CA SER A 452 -43.62 22.53 -6.44
C SER A 452 -43.41 23.04 -7.89
N PHE A 453 -43.41 22.14 -8.87
CA PHE A 453 -43.38 22.52 -10.31
C PHE A 453 -44.58 23.33 -10.74
N LEU A 454 -45.78 23.05 -10.18
CA LEU A 454 -46.99 23.87 -10.44
C LEU A 454 -46.83 25.30 -9.95
N LEU A 455 -46.29 25.48 -8.75
CA LEU A 455 -46.00 26.80 -8.19
C LEU A 455 -45.02 27.56 -9.08
N LYS A 456 -43.99 26.90 -9.58
CA LYS A 456 -43.05 27.51 -10.54
C LYS A 456 -43.79 27.93 -11.86
N ALA A 457 -44.69 27.12 -12.35
CA ALA A 457 -45.43 27.42 -13.59
C ALA A 457 -46.42 28.57 -13.44
N ASP A 458 -47.06 28.70 -12.27
CA ASP A 458 -47.98 29.82 -11.98
C ASP A 458 -47.21 31.11 -11.74
N LEU A 459 -46.05 31.09 -11.09
CA LEU A 459 -45.16 32.25 -10.95
C LEU A 459 -44.73 32.79 -12.33
N GLY A 460 -44.34 31.88 -13.24
CA GLY A 460 -43.95 32.24 -14.63
C GLY A 460 -45.11 32.85 -15.45
N LYS A 461 -46.36 32.48 -15.17
CA LYS A 461 -47.52 33.11 -15.82
C LYS A 461 -47.82 34.49 -15.27
N ALA A 462 -47.65 34.71 -13.94
CA ALA A 462 -47.83 35.99 -13.31
C ALA A 462 -46.79 37.04 -13.81
N GLY A 463 -45.54 36.62 -13.95
CA GLY A 463 -44.45 37.48 -14.49
C GLY A 463 -44.72 37.89 -15.97
N ALA A 464 -45.21 36.97 -16.82
CA ALA A 464 -45.51 37.25 -18.22
C ALA A 464 -46.76 38.19 -18.42
N ALA A 465 -47.60 38.30 -17.42
CA ALA A 465 -48.77 39.20 -17.45
C ALA A 465 -48.44 40.66 -17.11
N HIS A 466 -47.27 40.97 -16.58
CA HIS A 466 -46.82 42.32 -16.23
C HIS A 466 -45.91 42.97 -17.29
N GLU A 467 -45.54 42.25 -18.36
CA GLU A 467 -44.74 42.78 -19.48
C GLU A 467 -45.57 43.29 -20.69
N HIS A 468 -46.89 43.49 -20.56
CA HIS A 468 -47.74 44.02 -21.62
C HIS A 468 -48.34 45.38 -21.26
#